data_6e98cc94b30fb14ca1028da00818a95d
#
_entry.id   6e98cc94b30fb14ca1028da00818a95d
#
_cell.length_a   1.000
_cell.length_b   1.000
_cell.length_c   1.000
_cell.angle_alpha   90.00
_cell.angle_beta   90.00
_cell.angle_gamma   90.00
#
_symmetry.space_group_name_H-M   'P 1'
#
loop_
_entity.id
_entity.type
_entity.pdbx_description
1 polymer ?
#
loop_
_entity_poly.entity_id
_entity_poly.type
_entity_poly.pdbx_seq_one_letter_code
_entity_poly.pdbx_strand_id
1 'polypeptide(L)'
;MSMLSVLLTDKPAPKQWGKDALLSFSNEAITIHYKPEHRLGAIQRAGRKLDNQGINSVKLSGENWDIEACWHFWLGYRNAKKSTKVTWSELNTKDKQELKHRIEIIDWCRDIINEQAETLSPVELATRAAKLISTYSSAVTYNIISGEALREQGYMGIYTVGKGSDRPAALLELDYNPTQNPNSPITACLVGKGITFDSGGYSLKPSNFMESMRSDMGGAALVTSALALAIARGLNQRIKLYLCCADNLVSGNAFKLGDIIRYRNGKTVEVDNTDAEGRLVLADGLICADNDQPHYIIDCATLTGAAKIAVGNDYQSLLSFDDKFASQLLASSDIEHEAFWRLPLADFHRSQFPSSFADIANSGIPNTAGASTAAAFLSHFIKNYQKNWLHIDCSATFRKSATALWATGATGIGVRTIANLLSQLK
;
A
#
# COMPACT_ATOMS: atom_id res chain seq x y z
N MET A 1 26.61 -21.26 -17.40
CA MET A 1 25.96 -22.31 -16.59
C MET A 1 24.53 -22.47 -17.13
N SER A 2 24.12 -23.72 -17.38
CA SER A 2 22.69 -24.00 -17.76
C SER A 2 21.78 -23.59 -16.62
N MET A 3 20.67 -22.95 -16.97
CA MET A 3 19.66 -22.52 -16.01
C MET A 3 18.93 -23.76 -15.46
N LEU A 4 18.80 -23.88 -14.13
CA LEU A 4 18.12 -25.01 -13.50
C LEU A 4 16.64 -24.98 -13.80
N SER A 5 16.08 -26.11 -14.25
CA SER A 5 14.64 -26.26 -14.45
C SER A 5 13.92 -26.46 -13.12
N VAL A 6 12.76 -25.80 -12.94
CA VAL A 6 11.89 -25.98 -11.79
C VAL A 6 10.57 -26.56 -12.25
N LEU A 7 10.21 -27.71 -11.71
CA LEU A 7 9.02 -28.51 -12.04
C LEU A 7 8.02 -28.47 -10.89
N LEU A 8 6.74 -28.62 -11.18
CA LEU A 8 5.65 -28.75 -10.20
C LEU A 8 5.06 -30.16 -10.22
N THR A 9 4.75 -30.69 -9.04
CA THR A 9 4.01 -31.97 -8.92
C THR A 9 3.21 -32.02 -7.61
N ASP A 10 2.04 -32.64 -7.67
CA ASP A 10 1.20 -32.99 -6.51
C ASP A 10 1.59 -34.34 -5.89
N LYS A 11 2.54 -35.05 -6.52
CA LYS A 11 3.05 -36.33 -6.00
C LYS A 11 4.01 -36.07 -4.83
N PRO A 12 4.00 -36.93 -3.80
CA PRO A 12 4.96 -36.81 -2.69
C PRO A 12 6.41 -36.94 -3.18
N ALA A 13 7.32 -36.33 -2.45
CA ALA A 13 8.75 -36.43 -2.76
C ALA A 13 9.26 -37.87 -2.65
N PRO A 14 10.30 -38.25 -3.44
CA PRO A 14 10.99 -39.52 -3.29
C PRO A 14 11.46 -39.75 -1.85
N LYS A 15 11.41 -41.00 -1.36
CA LYS A 15 11.67 -41.36 0.05
C LYS A 15 12.99 -40.82 0.59
N GLN A 16 14.02 -40.74 -0.25
CA GLN A 16 15.35 -40.21 0.10
C GLN A 16 15.35 -38.73 0.52
N TRP A 17 14.34 -37.96 0.12
CA TRP A 17 14.17 -36.55 0.48
C TRP A 17 13.27 -36.34 1.69
N GLY A 18 12.63 -37.40 2.17
CA GLY A 18 11.62 -37.35 3.22
C GLY A 18 10.20 -37.18 2.65
N LYS A 19 9.23 -37.83 3.30
CA LYS A 19 7.83 -37.91 2.82
C LYS A 19 7.17 -36.53 2.59
N ASP A 20 7.53 -35.54 3.40
CA ASP A 20 6.93 -34.21 3.38
C ASP A 20 7.90 -33.15 2.84
N ALA A 21 8.93 -33.57 2.09
CA ALA A 21 9.88 -32.64 1.52
C ALA A 21 9.20 -31.73 0.47
N LEU A 22 9.39 -30.42 0.64
CA LEU A 22 8.90 -29.41 -0.30
C LEU A 22 9.65 -29.44 -1.64
N LEU A 23 10.93 -29.77 -1.59
CA LEU A 23 11.83 -29.78 -2.76
C LEU A 23 12.55 -31.13 -2.86
N SER A 24 12.71 -31.61 -4.09
CA SER A 24 13.68 -32.64 -4.43
C SER A 24 14.57 -32.16 -5.58
N PHE A 25 15.79 -32.67 -5.63
CA PHE A 25 16.81 -32.24 -6.59
C PHE A 25 17.27 -33.42 -7.43
N SER A 26 17.49 -33.16 -8.70
CA SER A 26 18.19 -34.03 -9.63
C SER A 26 19.32 -33.24 -10.29
N ASN A 27 20.11 -33.89 -11.16
CA ASN A 27 21.22 -33.22 -11.87
C ASN A 27 20.72 -32.07 -12.79
N GLU A 28 19.46 -32.11 -13.26
CA GLU A 28 18.95 -31.22 -14.28
C GLU A 28 17.77 -30.36 -13.79
N ALA A 29 17.12 -30.77 -12.69
CA ALA A 29 15.89 -30.14 -12.26
C ALA A 29 15.68 -30.13 -10.73
N ILE A 30 14.92 -29.15 -10.32
CA ILE A 30 14.37 -29.02 -8.96
C ILE A 30 12.88 -29.28 -9.08
N THR A 31 12.33 -30.17 -8.28
CA THR A 31 10.89 -30.44 -8.26
C THR A 31 10.26 -29.90 -6.98
N ILE A 32 9.23 -29.08 -7.15
CA ILE A 32 8.41 -28.58 -6.03
C ILE A 32 7.25 -29.57 -5.84
N HIS A 33 7.15 -30.13 -4.63
CA HIS A 33 6.08 -31.03 -4.21
C HIS A 33 5.04 -30.24 -3.41
N TYR A 34 3.78 -30.31 -3.84
CA TYR A 34 2.69 -29.57 -3.17
C TYR A 34 1.47 -30.45 -2.94
N LYS A 35 0.69 -30.11 -1.90
CA LYS A 35 -0.67 -30.63 -1.71
C LYS A 35 -1.63 -29.65 -2.40
N PRO A 36 -2.64 -30.13 -3.15
CA PRO A 36 -3.56 -29.26 -3.90
C PRO A 36 -4.17 -28.13 -3.06
N GLU A 37 -4.58 -28.42 -1.83
CA GLU A 37 -5.18 -27.47 -0.90
C GLU A 37 -4.22 -26.37 -0.41
N HIS A 38 -2.91 -26.54 -0.58
CA HIS A 38 -1.86 -25.61 -0.15
C HIS A 38 -0.92 -25.20 -1.29
N ARG A 39 -1.35 -25.39 -2.54
CA ARG A 39 -0.52 -25.24 -3.75
C ARG A 39 0.24 -23.92 -3.81
N LEU A 40 -0.47 -22.80 -3.78
CA LEU A 40 0.13 -21.46 -3.97
C LEU A 40 1.13 -21.12 -2.85
N GLY A 41 0.79 -21.40 -1.60
CA GLY A 41 1.69 -21.21 -0.46
C GLY A 41 2.93 -22.13 -0.50
N ALA A 42 2.81 -23.35 -1.01
CA ALA A 42 3.94 -24.25 -1.21
C ALA A 42 4.89 -23.74 -2.28
N ILE A 43 4.35 -23.24 -3.40
CA ILE A 43 5.13 -22.66 -4.50
C ILE A 43 5.88 -21.40 -4.01
N GLN A 44 5.22 -20.52 -3.25
CA GLN A 44 5.85 -19.33 -2.70
C GLN A 44 6.98 -19.69 -1.72
N ARG A 45 6.76 -20.67 -0.81
CA ARG A 45 7.82 -21.17 0.08
C ARG A 45 8.98 -21.77 -0.69
N ALA A 46 8.71 -22.49 -1.78
CA ALA A 46 9.76 -23.05 -2.62
C ALA A 46 10.61 -21.95 -3.25
N GLY A 47 9.98 -20.93 -3.84
CA GLY A 47 10.69 -19.75 -4.37
C GLY A 47 11.58 -19.11 -3.30
N ARG A 48 11.05 -18.87 -2.09
CA ARG A 48 11.83 -18.31 -0.97
C ARG A 48 13.02 -19.19 -0.58
N LYS A 49 12.80 -20.51 -0.54
CA LYS A 49 13.87 -21.47 -0.20
C LYS A 49 14.99 -21.50 -1.24
N LEU A 50 14.65 -21.42 -2.53
CA LEU A 50 15.64 -21.41 -3.62
C LEU A 50 16.49 -20.13 -3.58
N ASP A 51 15.89 -18.97 -3.35
CA ASP A 51 16.66 -17.73 -3.18
C ASP A 51 17.57 -17.77 -1.95
N ASN A 52 17.11 -18.31 -0.83
CA ASN A 52 17.92 -18.48 0.38
C ASN A 52 19.12 -19.42 0.16
N GLN A 53 19.01 -20.39 -0.76
CA GLN A 53 20.12 -21.27 -1.17
C GLN A 53 21.09 -20.60 -2.17
N GLY A 54 20.84 -19.35 -2.57
CA GLY A 54 21.68 -18.62 -3.51
C GLY A 54 21.45 -18.97 -4.98
N ILE A 55 20.37 -19.67 -5.30
CA ILE A 55 19.99 -19.96 -6.69
C ILE A 55 19.37 -18.71 -7.29
N ASN A 56 20.09 -18.02 -8.17
CA ASN A 56 19.70 -16.70 -8.68
C ASN A 56 19.08 -16.74 -10.08
N SER A 57 19.02 -17.91 -10.74
CA SER A 57 18.50 -18.06 -12.10
C SER A 57 17.83 -19.40 -12.27
N VAL A 58 16.57 -19.41 -12.67
CA VAL A 58 15.75 -20.61 -12.85
C VAL A 58 14.88 -20.52 -14.09
N LYS A 59 14.53 -21.69 -14.65
CA LYS A 59 13.53 -21.83 -15.70
C LYS A 59 12.35 -22.63 -15.17
N LEU A 60 11.15 -22.04 -15.13
CA LEU A 60 9.92 -22.75 -14.82
C LEU A 60 9.55 -23.64 -16.02
N SER A 61 9.43 -24.94 -15.80
CA SER A 61 9.29 -25.93 -16.86
C SER A 61 8.27 -27.01 -16.50
N GLY A 62 7.74 -27.71 -17.48
CA GLY A 62 6.75 -28.76 -17.28
C GLY A 62 5.32 -28.21 -17.14
N GLU A 63 4.43 -29.08 -16.69
CA GLU A 63 3.01 -28.81 -16.54
C GLU A 63 2.68 -28.09 -15.21
N ASN A 64 1.44 -27.64 -15.05
CA ASN A 64 0.87 -27.03 -13.85
C ASN A 64 1.38 -25.62 -13.48
N TRP A 65 2.13 -24.97 -14.35
CA TRP A 65 2.50 -23.56 -14.20
C TRP A 65 1.44 -22.65 -14.86
N ASP A 66 0.38 -22.33 -14.12
CA ASP A 66 -0.52 -21.23 -14.49
C ASP A 66 0.00 -19.87 -13.99
N ILE A 67 -0.73 -18.81 -14.31
CA ILE A 67 -0.34 -17.45 -13.91
C ILE A 67 -0.21 -17.28 -12.40
N GLU A 68 -1.09 -17.90 -11.61
CA GLU A 68 -1.04 -17.78 -10.15
C GLU A 68 0.16 -18.54 -9.57
N ALA A 69 0.50 -19.70 -10.12
CA ALA A 69 1.72 -20.43 -9.75
C ALA A 69 2.98 -19.63 -10.05
N CYS A 70 3.07 -19.04 -11.25
CA CYS A 70 4.19 -18.17 -11.64
C CYS A 70 4.30 -16.95 -10.72
N TRP A 71 3.17 -16.31 -10.42
CA TRP A 71 3.11 -15.14 -9.54
C TRP A 71 3.55 -15.48 -8.11
N HIS A 72 3.01 -16.55 -7.50
CA HIS A 72 3.38 -16.95 -6.15
C HIS A 72 4.85 -17.40 -6.05
N PHE A 73 5.36 -18.05 -7.10
CA PHE A 73 6.80 -18.33 -7.17
C PHE A 73 7.62 -17.03 -7.11
N TRP A 74 7.25 -16.01 -7.91
CA TRP A 74 7.91 -14.70 -7.89
C TRP A 74 7.85 -14.01 -6.54
N LEU A 75 6.68 -14.00 -5.89
CA LEU A 75 6.52 -13.40 -4.56
C LEU A 75 7.53 -13.95 -3.54
N GLY A 76 7.78 -15.26 -3.56
CA GLY A 76 8.76 -15.88 -2.69
C GLY A 76 10.21 -15.72 -3.15
N TYR A 77 10.47 -15.80 -4.46
CA TYR A 77 11.81 -15.86 -5.04
C TYR A 77 12.51 -14.50 -5.06
N ARG A 78 11.76 -13.42 -5.31
CA ARG A 78 12.29 -12.08 -5.34
C ARG A 78 12.74 -11.58 -3.96
N ASN A 79 13.88 -10.91 -3.90
CA ASN A 79 14.34 -10.14 -2.73
C ASN A 79 14.95 -8.79 -3.16
N ALA A 80 15.12 -7.87 -2.18
CA ALA A 80 15.62 -6.52 -2.44
C ALA A 80 17.14 -6.44 -2.68
N LYS A 81 17.91 -7.49 -2.35
CA LYS A 81 19.38 -7.46 -2.40
C LYS A 81 19.96 -7.95 -3.71
N LYS A 82 19.23 -8.80 -4.44
CA LYS A 82 19.76 -9.54 -5.57
C LYS A 82 18.86 -9.40 -6.80
N SER A 83 19.48 -9.30 -7.96
CA SER A 83 18.78 -9.49 -9.22
C SER A 83 18.57 -10.98 -9.45
N THR A 84 17.35 -11.45 -9.35
CA THR A 84 16.96 -12.82 -9.68
C THR A 84 16.39 -12.88 -11.11
N LYS A 85 16.67 -13.99 -11.82
CA LYS A 85 16.18 -14.20 -13.18
C LYS A 85 15.27 -15.41 -13.22
N VAL A 86 14.08 -15.23 -13.83
CA VAL A 86 13.14 -16.32 -14.07
C VAL A 86 12.83 -16.36 -15.56
N THR A 87 13.05 -17.53 -16.17
CA THR A 87 12.43 -17.84 -17.46
C THR A 87 11.10 -18.50 -17.18
N TRP A 88 10.02 -17.83 -17.57
CA TRP A 88 8.67 -18.26 -17.28
C TRP A 88 8.28 -19.48 -18.11
N SER A 89 7.36 -20.28 -17.57
CA SER A 89 6.70 -21.36 -18.34
C SER A 89 5.87 -20.79 -19.51
N GLU A 90 5.44 -21.66 -20.39
CA GLU A 90 4.54 -21.25 -21.46
C GLU A 90 3.16 -20.89 -20.90
N LEU A 91 2.81 -19.62 -21.03
CA LEU A 91 1.49 -19.07 -20.73
C LEU A 91 0.87 -18.57 -22.03
N ASN A 92 -0.47 -18.51 -22.10
CA ASN A 92 -1.14 -17.83 -23.19
C ASN A 92 -0.82 -16.32 -23.21
N THR A 93 -1.10 -15.64 -24.30
CA THR A 93 -0.73 -14.23 -24.51
C THR A 93 -1.31 -13.30 -23.43
N LYS A 94 -2.56 -13.52 -23.01
CA LYS A 94 -3.24 -12.72 -21.98
C LYS A 94 -2.54 -12.87 -20.62
N ASP A 95 -2.27 -14.11 -20.21
CA ASP A 95 -1.63 -14.39 -18.93
C ASP A 95 -0.17 -13.93 -18.89
N LYS A 96 0.56 -14.02 -20.03
CA LYS A 96 1.91 -13.44 -20.15
C LYS A 96 1.90 -11.93 -19.92
N GLN A 97 0.96 -11.22 -20.53
CA GLN A 97 0.84 -9.77 -20.40
C GLN A 97 0.45 -9.38 -18.97
N GLU A 98 -0.53 -10.07 -18.39
CA GLU A 98 -0.96 -9.84 -16.99
C GLU A 98 0.19 -10.11 -16.00
N LEU A 99 0.92 -11.22 -16.14
CA LEU A 99 2.06 -11.53 -15.28
C LEU A 99 3.15 -10.46 -15.40
N LYS A 100 3.43 -9.97 -16.60
CA LYS A 100 4.36 -8.88 -16.85
C LYS A 100 3.93 -7.61 -16.09
N HIS A 101 2.67 -7.20 -16.23
CA HIS A 101 2.15 -6.01 -15.54
C HIS A 101 2.22 -6.17 -14.02
N ARG A 102 1.85 -7.35 -13.47
CA ARG A 102 1.97 -7.63 -12.02
C ARG A 102 3.41 -7.45 -11.54
N ILE A 103 4.37 -8.03 -12.27
CA ILE A 103 5.79 -7.96 -11.89
C ILE A 103 6.27 -6.51 -11.96
N GLU A 104 6.09 -5.81 -13.06
CA GLU A 104 6.59 -4.45 -13.25
C GLU A 104 6.02 -3.48 -12.22
N ILE A 105 4.70 -3.52 -12.00
CA ILE A 105 4.00 -2.56 -11.14
C ILE A 105 4.19 -2.88 -9.67
N ILE A 106 4.08 -4.15 -9.28
CA ILE A 106 4.19 -4.53 -7.86
C ILE A 106 5.64 -4.52 -7.41
N ASP A 107 6.59 -4.82 -8.30
CA ASP A 107 8.00 -4.64 -7.97
C ASP A 107 8.35 -3.15 -7.82
N TRP A 108 7.80 -2.26 -8.64
CA TRP A 108 7.92 -0.83 -8.40
C TRP A 108 7.37 -0.44 -7.01
N CYS A 109 6.19 -0.94 -6.63
CA CYS A 109 5.63 -0.72 -5.29
C CYS A 109 6.58 -1.19 -4.19
N ARG A 110 7.13 -2.40 -4.34
CA ARG A 110 8.05 -2.97 -3.37
C ARG A 110 9.38 -2.22 -3.32
N ASP A 111 9.90 -1.79 -4.46
CA ASP A 111 11.18 -1.10 -4.55
C ASP A 111 11.10 0.29 -3.94
N ILE A 112 10.04 1.06 -4.22
CA ILE A 112 9.89 2.40 -3.67
C ILE A 112 9.67 2.40 -2.15
N ILE A 113 8.97 1.38 -1.60
CA ILE A 113 8.81 1.22 -0.14
C ILE A 113 10.13 0.77 0.51
N ASN A 114 10.97 0.01 -0.20
CA ASN A 114 12.26 -0.42 0.28
C ASN A 114 13.36 0.65 0.14
N GLU A 115 13.10 1.69 -0.64
CA GLU A 115 14.06 2.78 -0.87
C GLU A 115 14.46 3.43 0.46
N GLN A 116 15.70 3.88 0.53
CA GLN A 116 16.15 4.62 1.71
C GLN A 116 15.57 6.04 1.70
N ALA A 117 15.19 6.52 2.89
CA ALA A 117 14.57 7.83 3.03
C ALA A 117 15.45 8.98 2.50
N GLU A 118 16.77 8.82 2.53
CA GLU A 118 17.71 9.83 2.00
C GLU A 118 17.50 10.10 0.52
N THR A 119 17.21 9.07 -0.28
CA THR A 119 17.00 9.20 -1.72
C THR A 119 15.55 9.47 -2.11
N LEU A 120 14.59 9.03 -1.29
CA LEU A 120 13.17 9.19 -1.55
C LEU A 120 12.59 10.36 -0.74
N SER A 121 12.69 11.57 -1.30
CA SER A 121 12.02 12.74 -0.71
C SER A 121 10.50 12.75 -1.01
N PRO A 122 9.69 13.58 -0.30
CA PRO A 122 8.26 13.72 -0.60
C PRO A 122 7.96 14.12 -2.05
N VAL A 123 8.72 15.05 -2.61
CA VAL A 123 8.59 15.48 -4.01
C VAL A 123 8.98 14.37 -4.98
N GLU A 124 10.05 13.62 -4.66
CA GLU A 124 10.49 12.50 -5.50
C GLU A 124 9.45 11.36 -5.50
N LEU A 125 8.84 11.05 -4.36
CA LEU A 125 7.75 10.08 -4.28
C LEU A 125 6.58 10.50 -5.18
N ALA A 126 6.11 11.75 -5.08
CA ALA A 126 5.03 12.29 -5.90
C ALA A 126 5.37 12.22 -7.40
N THR A 127 6.59 12.60 -7.77
CA THR A 127 7.06 12.60 -9.16
C THR A 127 7.13 11.19 -9.75
N ARG A 128 7.71 10.26 -9.01
CA ARG A 128 7.85 8.85 -9.45
C ARG A 128 6.49 8.14 -9.53
N ALA A 129 5.55 8.46 -8.64
CA ALA A 129 4.19 7.96 -8.68
C ALA A 129 3.44 8.44 -9.93
N ALA A 130 3.48 9.74 -10.22
CA ALA A 130 2.87 10.31 -11.43
C ALA A 130 3.47 9.70 -12.71
N LYS A 131 4.80 9.55 -12.75
CA LYS A 131 5.51 8.93 -13.88
C LYS A 131 5.08 7.48 -14.10
N LEU A 132 4.96 6.67 -13.04
CA LEU A 132 4.51 5.28 -13.17
C LEU A 132 3.14 5.21 -13.84
N ILE A 133 2.16 5.95 -13.34
CA ILE A 133 0.78 5.91 -13.86
C ILE A 133 0.75 6.39 -15.31
N SER A 134 1.48 7.47 -15.63
CA SER A 134 1.57 8.01 -17.00
C SER A 134 2.21 7.05 -18.00
N THR A 135 2.97 6.04 -17.54
CA THR A 135 3.53 4.98 -18.41
C THR A 135 2.43 4.09 -19.00
N TYR A 136 1.31 3.95 -18.30
CA TYR A 136 0.22 3.04 -18.71
C TYR A 136 -0.92 3.74 -19.46
N SER A 137 -0.98 5.08 -19.43
CA SER A 137 -2.00 5.83 -20.19
C SER A 137 -1.60 7.27 -20.43
N SER A 138 -1.89 7.77 -21.63
CA SER A 138 -1.81 9.20 -21.96
C SER A 138 -3.01 10.02 -21.46
N ALA A 139 -4.06 9.38 -20.94
CA ALA A 139 -5.23 10.04 -20.37
C ALA A 139 -5.02 10.49 -18.91
N VAL A 140 -3.78 10.74 -18.53
CA VAL A 140 -3.36 11.16 -17.18
C VAL A 140 -2.90 12.60 -17.21
N THR A 141 -3.45 13.43 -16.33
CA THR A 141 -2.93 14.77 -16.03
C THR A 141 -2.60 14.83 -14.53
N TYR A 142 -1.61 15.63 -14.15
CA TYR A 142 -1.25 15.77 -12.75
C TYR A 142 -0.61 17.12 -12.45
N ASN A 143 -0.68 17.49 -11.17
CA ASN A 143 -0.01 18.64 -10.59
C ASN A 143 0.69 18.23 -9.28
N ILE A 144 1.84 18.80 -8.98
CA ILE A 144 2.56 18.60 -7.72
C ILE A 144 2.69 19.97 -7.04
N ILE A 145 2.01 20.12 -5.91
CA ILE A 145 2.07 21.32 -5.08
C ILE A 145 3.05 21.02 -3.95
N SER A 146 4.07 21.86 -3.75
CA SER A 146 5.13 21.58 -2.78
C SER A 146 5.60 22.79 -2.00
N GLY A 147 6.16 22.55 -0.81
CA GLY A 147 6.76 23.58 0.04
C GLY A 147 5.77 24.67 0.46
N GLU A 148 6.15 25.95 0.34
CA GLU A 148 5.31 27.09 0.74
C GLU A 148 4.00 27.18 -0.04
N ALA A 149 3.95 26.73 -1.29
CA ALA A 149 2.71 26.68 -2.07
C ALA A 149 1.61 25.83 -1.42
N LEU A 150 1.96 24.82 -0.62
CA LEU A 150 0.99 24.07 0.20
C LEU A 150 0.30 24.97 1.22
N ARG A 151 1.07 25.82 1.91
CA ARG A 151 0.55 26.78 2.90
C ARG A 151 -0.32 27.83 2.23
N GLU A 152 0.15 28.42 1.14
CA GLU A 152 -0.57 29.45 0.39
C GLU A 152 -1.91 28.95 -0.14
N GLN A 153 -1.99 27.67 -0.51
CA GLN A 153 -3.21 27.04 -1.00
C GLN A 153 -4.03 26.34 0.13
N GLY A 154 -3.57 26.45 1.39
CA GLY A 154 -4.29 25.99 2.57
C GLY A 154 -4.21 24.49 2.85
N TYR A 155 -3.24 23.76 2.29
CA TYR A 155 -2.97 22.34 2.61
C TYR A 155 -2.19 22.22 3.91
N MET A 156 -2.84 22.62 5.00
CA MET A 156 -2.18 22.89 6.26
C MET A 156 -1.75 21.63 7.01
N GLY A 157 -2.40 20.49 6.81
CA GLY A 157 -1.98 19.22 7.39
C GLY A 157 -0.63 18.76 6.84
N ILE A 158 -0.51 18.73 5.50
CA ILE A 158 0.72 18.32 4.79
C ILE A 158 1.86 19.32 5.09
N TYR A 159 1.59 20.63 4.98
CA TYR A 159 2.57 21.67 5.27
C TYR A 159 3.09 21.58 6.71
N THR A 160 2.18 21.49 7.69
CA THR A 160 2.54 21.49 9.12
C THR A 160 3.40 20.30 9.49
N VAL A 161 3.06 19.10 9.02
CA VAL A 161 3.87 17.90 9.27
C VAL A 161 5.25 18.04 8.62
N GLY A 162 5.31 18.50 7.36
CA GLY A 162 6.55 18.55 6.60
C GLY A 162 7.47 19.72 6.88
N LYS A 163 6.99 20.79 7.56
CA LYS A 163 7.81 22.03 7.77
C LYS A 163 9.07 21.83 8.62
N GLY A 164 9.18 20.68 9.30
CA GLY A 164 10.36 20.31 10.08
C GLY A 164 11.51 19.71 9.26
N SER A 165 11.28 19.38 8.00
CA SER A 165 12.30 18.86 7.07
C SER A 165 12.82 19.95 6.16
N ASP A 166 14.11 19.88 5.79
CA ASP A 166 14.68 20.71 4.73
C ASP A 166 14.20 20.28 3.34
N ARG A 167 13.63 19.09 3.22
CA ARG A 167 13.02 18.56 2.00
C ARG A 167 11.55 18.93 1.97
N PRO A 168 11.07 19.67 0.94
CA PRO A 168 9.71 20.17 0.93
C PRO A 168 8.67 19.04 0.87
N ALA A 169 7.62 19.18 1.69
CA ALA A 169 6.44 18.33 1.57
C ALA A 169 5.72 18.56 0.24
N ALA A 170 4.92 17.60 -0.21
CA ALA A 170 4.24 17.66 -1.49
C ALA A 170 2.86 17.03 -1.46
N LEU A 171 1.93 17.60 -2.21
CA LEU A 171 0.67 16.97 -2.61
C LEU A 171 0.74 16.66 -4.10
N LEU A 172 0.56 15.40 -4.47
CA LEU A 172 0.25 15.02 -5.85
C LEU A 172 -1.26 15.02 -6.02
N GLU A 173 -1.72 15.77 -6.99
CA GLU A 173 -3.08 15.72 -7.53
C GLU A 173 -3.02 15.12 -8.94
N LEU A 174 -3.62 13.95 -9.16
CA LEU A 174 -3.61 13.26 -10.44
C LEU A 174 -5.03 12.90 -10.85
N ASP A 175 -5.34 13.11 -12.13
CA ASP A 175 -6.62 12.77 -12.77
C ASP A 175 -6.38 11.81 -13.92
N TYR A 176 -6.83 10.59 -13.80
CA TYR A 176 -6.95 9.62 -14.89
C TYR A 176 -8.36 9.72 -15.47
N ASN A 177 -8.48 10.29 -16.66
CA ASN A 177 -9.76 10.49 -17.34
C ASN A 177 -9.76 9.88 -18.75
N PRO A 178 -10.06 8.57 -18.88
CA PRO A 178 -10.04 7.89 -20.18
C PRO A 178 -11.08 8.42 -21.17
N THR A 179 -12.12 9.10 -20.69
CA THR A 179 -13.14 9.70 -21.56
C THR A 179 -12.70 11.00 -22.21
N GLN A 180 -11.63 11.65 -21.68
CA GLN A 180 -11.17 12.98 -22.05
C GLN A 180 -12.22 14.10 -21.91
N ASN A 181 -13.40 13.78 -21.36
CA ASN A 181 -14.42 14.76 -21.05
C ASN A 181 -14.22 15.31 -19.62
N PRO A 182 -13.89 16.59 -19.44
CA PRO A 182 -13.66 17.18 -18.12
C PRO A 182 -14.89 17.12 -17.19
N ASN A 183 -16.08 16.97 -17.77
CA ASN A 183 -17.33 16.87 -17.02
C ASN A 183 -17.76 15.42 -16.75
N SER A 184 -16.96 14.41 -17.13
CA SER A 184 -17.31 13.03 -16.79
C SER A 184 -17.30 12.83 -15.27
N PRO A 185 -18.26 12.03 -14.73
CA PRO A 185 -18.32 11.78 -13.30
C PRO A 185 -17.04 11.09 -12.82
N ILE A 186 -16.61 11.43 -11.61
CA ILE A 186 -15.48 10.79 -10.96
C ILE A 186 -16.00 9.55 -10.25
N THR A 187 -15.56 8.38 -10.70
CA THR A 187 -15.98 7.10 -10.10
C THR A 187 -15.36 6.93 -8.72
N ALA A 188 -14.07 7.17 -8.58
CA ALA A 188 -13.42 7.07 -7.27
C ALA A 188 -12.30 8.10 -7.11
N CYS A 189 -12.08 8.51 -5.86
CA CYS A 189 -10.86 9.18 -5.42
C CYS A 189 -10.05 8.23 -4.55
N LEU A 190 -8.76 8.11 -4.85
CA LEU A 190 -7.78 7.39 -4.05
C LEU A 190 -6.95 8.39 -3.26
N VAL A 191 -6.73 8.12 -1.97
CA VAL A 191 -5.90 8.97 -1.11
C VAL A 191 -4.82 8.12 -0.46
N GLY A 192 -3.55 8.52 -0.55
CA GLY A 192 -2.42 7.76 -0.04
C GLY A 192 -1.57 8.54 0.96
N LYS A 193 -1.30 7.93 2.13
CA LYS A 193 -0.29 8.42 3.08
C LYS A 193 1.09 8.24 2.47
N GLY A 194 1.85 9.34 2.34
CA GLY A 194 3.17 9.39 1.76
C GLY A 194 4.25 9.92 2.71
N ILE A 195 4.29 9.43 3.95
CA ILE A 195 5.34 9.84 4.91
C ILE A 195 6.65 9.13 4.57
N THR A 196 7.57 9.85 3.93
CA THR A 196 8.82 9.30 3.41
C THR A 196 9.82 8.91 4.50
N PHE A 197 9.74 9.55 5.65
CA PHE A 197 10.34 9.08 6.90
C PHE A 197 9.57 9.61 8.10
N ASP A 198 9.32 8.74 9.09
CA ASP A 198 8.61 9.11 10.32
C ASP A 198 9.48 8.88 11.55
N SER A 199 10.02 9.97 12.10
CA SER A 199 10.72 9.96 13.38
C SER A 199 9.79 10.02 14.59
N GLY A 200 8.49 10.30 14.38
CA GLY A 200 7.53 10.66 15.40
C GLY A 200 7.51 12.16 15.72
N GLY A 201 8.43 12.95 15.15
CA GLY A 201 8.58 14.35 15.50
C GLY A 201 8.99 14.52 16.98
N TYR A 202 8.44 15.51 17.67
CA TYR A 202 8.72 15.71 19.11
C TYR A 202 8.18 14.58 20.00
N SER A 203 7.19 13.81 19.56
CA SER A 203 6.80 12.53 20.16
C SER A 203 7.70 11.40 19.64
N LEU A 204 9.01 11.53 19.85
CA LEU A 204 10.08 10.77 19.21
C LEU A 204 9.94 9.25 19.42
N LYS A 205 9.97 8.49 18.33
CA LYS A 205 9.94 7.03 18.36
C LYS A 205 11.24 6.45 18.96
N PRO A 206 11.17 5.40 19.79
CA PRO A 206 12.31 4.56 20.10
C PRO A 206 12.92 3.95 18.82
N SER A 207 14.26 3.77 18.79
CA SER A 207 15.01 3.32 17.61
C SER A 207 14.47 2.03 16.96
N ASN A 208 14.04 1.07 17.77
CA ASN A 208 13.49 -0.21 17.29
C ASN A 208 12.14 -0.08 16.54
N PHE A 209 11.40 1.02 16.77
CA PHE A 209 10.20 1.36 16.00
C PHE A 209 10.54 2.27 14.81
N MET A 210 11.57 3.10 14.92
CA MET A 210 11.98 4.04 13.87
C MET A 210 12.70 3.37 12.69
N GLU A 211 13.44 2.30 12.89
CA GLU A 211 14.31 1.65 11.86
C GLU A 211 13.61 1.28 10.55
N SER A 212 12.28 1.02 10.59
CA SER A 212 11.50 0.65 9.40
C SER A 212 10.66 1.80 8.84
N MET A 213 10.79 3.02 9.36
CA MET A 213 9.91 4.15 9.04
C MET A 213 10.12 4.75 7.64
N ARG A 214 11.13 4.28 6.88
CA ARG A 214 11.15 4.49 5.41
C ARG A 214 9.92 3.88 4.71
N SER A 215 9.26 2.90 5.31
CA SER A 215 8.08 2.25 4.74
C SER A 215 6.76 2.97 5.04
N ASP A 216 6.81 4.12 5.72
CA ASP A 216 5.62 4.84 6.17
C ASP A 216 4.90 5.61 5.05
N MET A 217 5.41 5.52 3.85
CA MET A 217 4.78 5.93 2.60
C MET A 217 4.10 4.77 1.84
N GLY A 218 3.94 3.62 2.49
CA GLY A 218 3.38 2.43 1.88
C GLY A 218 1.95 2.59 1.38
N GLY A 219 1.15 3.44 2.02
CA GLY A 219 -0.19 3.78 1.54
C GLY A 219 -0.17 4.47 0.17
N ALA A 220 0.70 5.46 -0.02
CA ALA A 220 0.89 6.14 -1.30
C ALA A 220 1.38 5.18 -2.40
N ALA A 221 2.36 4.33 -2.08
CA ALA A 221 2.87 3.33 -3.03
C ALA A 221 1.78 2.33 -3.45
N LEU A 222 0.94 1.90 -2.49
CA LEU A 222 -0.12 0.93 -2.70
C LEU A 222 -1.19 1.47 -3.65
N VAL A 223 -1.76 2.66 -3.38
CA VAL A 223 -2.82 3.24 -4.22
C VAL A 223 -2.29 3.62 -5.61
N THR A 224 -1.05 4.09 -5.71
CA THR A 224 -0.38 4.37 -6.99
C THR A 224 -0.28 3.12 -7.85
N SER A 225 0.24 2.04 -7.28
CA SER A 225 0.42 0.77 -7.99
C SER A 225 -0.93 0.11 -8.33
N ALA A 226 -1.92 0.24 -7.44
CA ALA A 226 -3.26 -0.27 -7.70
C ALA A 226 -3.93 0.44 -8.88
N LEU A 227 -3.82 1.77 -8.96
CA LEU A 227 -4.33 2.54 -10.10
C LEU A 227 -3.58 2.17 -11.39
N ALA A 228 -2.25 2.10 -11.36
CA ALA A 228 -1.44 1.70 -12.52
C ALA A 228 -1.82 0.30 -13.02
N LEU A 229 -2.03 -0.68 -12.12
CA LEU A 229 -2.44 -2.03 -12.49
C LEU A 229 -3.87 -2.08 -13.04
N ALA A 230 -4.80 -1.31 -12.45
CA ALA A 230 -6.16 -1.22 -12.97
C ALA A 230 -6.18 -0.63 -14.39
N ILE A 231 -5.40 0.42 -14.65
CA ILE A 231 -5.24 1.00 -16.00
C ILE A 231 -4.64 -0.02 -16.97
N ALA A 232 -3.58 -0.72 -16.58
CA ALA A 232 -2.96 -1.77 -17.39
C ALA A 232 -3.94 -2.93 -17.70
N ARG A 233 -4.91 -3.19 -16.82
CA ARG A 233 -6.02 -4.15 -17.02
C ARG A 233 -7.19 -3.58 -17.83
N GLY A 234 -7.13 -2.32 -18.28
CA GLY A 234 -8.15 -1.70 -19.12
C GLY A 234 -9.24 -0.94 -18.37
N LEU A 235 -8.93 -0.38 -17.21
CA LEU A 235 -9.85 0.50 -16.48
C LEU A 235 -10.35 1.62 -17.39
N ASN A 236 -11.66 1.83 -17.46
CA ASN A 236 -12.30 2.84 -18.30
C ASN A 236 -13.11 3.90 -17.53
N GLN A 237 -13.02 3.89 -16.20
CA GLN A 237 -13.63 4.87 -15.30
C GLN A 237 -12.65 5.99 -14.96
N ARG A 238 -13.17 7.21 -14.73
CA ARG A 238 -12.37 8.34 -14.24
C ARG A 238 -12.02 8.16 -12.77
N ILE A 239 -10.73 8.22 -12.47
CA ILE A 239 -10.20 8.08 -11.11
C ILE A 239 -9.28 9.27 -10.81
N LYS A 240 -9.44 9.88 -9.64
CA LYS A 240 -8.46 10.82 -9.11
C LYS A 240 -7.60 10.19 -8.02
N LEU A 241 -6.37 10.67 -7.90
CA LEU A 241 -5.41 10.22 -6.91
C LEU A 241 -4.79 11.40 -6.20
N TYR A 242 -4.78 11.35 -4.86
CA TYR A 242 -4.14 12.32 -3.99
C TYR A 242 -3.08 11.63 -3.14
N LEU A 243 -1.80 12.05 -3.27
CA LEU A 243 -0.74 11.55 -2.41
C LEU A 243 -0.27 12.67 -1.49
N CYS A 244 -0.43 12.45 -0.18
CA CYS A 244 -0.08 13.39 0.86
C CYS A 244 1.33 13.07 1.38
N CYS A 245 2.35 13.72 0.82
CA CYS A 245 3.75 13.37 1.02
C CYS A 245 4.44 14.38 1.95
N ALA A 246 5.12 13.87 2.99
CA ALA A 246 5.90 14.67 3.93
C ALA A 246 6.98 13.82 4.62
N ASP A 247 7.99 14.48 5.20
CA ASP A 247 8.85 13.90 6.23
C ASP A 247 8.38 14.39 7.60
N ASN A 248 8.29 13.51 8.59
CA ASN A 248 8.04 13.87 9.97
C ASN A 248 9.36 13.84 10.76
N LEU A 249 10.02 14.98 10.87
CA LEU A 249 11.35 15.10 11.47
C LEU A 249 11.37 16.07 12.66
N VAL A 250 12.37 15.89 13.53
CA VAL A 250 12.65 16.82 14.64
C VAL A 250 13.56 17.93 14.16
N SER A 251 13.12 19.17 14.32
CA SER A 251 13.93 20.37 14.07
C SER A 251 13.36 21.58 14.82
N GLY A 252 14.06 22.71 14.77
CA GLY A 252 13.58 23.97 15.35
C GLY A 252 12.25 24.44 14.74
N ASN A 253 12.01 24.11 13.46
CA ASN A 253 10.81 24.48 12.71
C ASN A 253 9.69 23.42 12.77
N ALA A 254 9.95 22.22 13.30
CA ALA A 254 8.95 21.18 13.36
C ALA A 254 7.73 21.60 14.18
N PHE A 255 6.57 21.05 13.83
CA PHE A 255 5.35 21.27 14.59
C PHE A 255 5.44 20.64 15.99
N LYS A 256 4.66 21.17 16.91
CA LYS A 256 4.76 20.88 18.34
C LYS A 256 3.41 20.49 18.91
N LEU A 257 3.45 19.77 20.04
CA LEU A 257 2.27 19.53 20.83
C LEU A 257 1.68 20.89 21.29
N GLY A 258 0.35 21.04 21.17
CA GLY A 258 -0.36 22.28 21.41
C GLY A 258 -0.55 23.16 20.16
N ASP A 259 0.12 22.87 19.03
CA ASP A 259 -0.14 23.56 17.78
C ASP A 259 -1.57 23.25 17.30
N ILE A 260 -2.24 24.23 16.66
CA ILE A 260 -3.58 24.05 16.10
C ILE A 260 -3.50 24.19 14.58
N ILE A 261 -3.94 23.15 13.89
CA ILE A 261 -4.05 23.12 12.43
C ILE A 261 -5.46 23.53 12.04
N ARG A 262 -5.60 24.54 11.17
CA ARG A 262 -6.87 24.94 10.57
C ARG A 262 -6.91 24.47 9.12
N TYR A 263 -7.78 23.52 8.82
CA TYR A 263 -7.96 22.95 7.49
C TYR A 263 -8.84 23.82 6.58
N ARG A 264 -8.77 23.61 5.27
CA ARG A 264 -9.54 24.36 4.25
C ARG A 264 -11.05 24.26 4.39
N ASN A 265 -11.57 23.19 4.98
CA ASN A 265 -12.98 23.03 5.30
C ASN A 265 -13.42 23.76 6.59
N GLY A 266 -12.50 24.51 7.22
CA GLY A 266 -12.72 25.27 8.44
C GLY A 266 -12.49 24.49 9.73
N LYS A 267 -12.38 23.16 9.69
CA LYS A 267 -12.13 22.33 10.88
C LYS A 267 -10.76 22.62 11.48
N THR A 268 -10.72 22.67 12.82
CA THR A 268 -9.50 22.85 13.59
C THR A 268 -9.12 21.58 14.33
N VAL A 269 -7.81 21.28 14.35
CA VAL A 269 -7.25 20.10 15.01
C VAL A 269 -6.09 20.51 15.89
N GLU A 270 -6.19 20.21 17.20
CA GLU A 270 -5.08 20.34 18.13
C GLU A 270 -4.12 19.16 18.00
N VAL A 271 -2.83 19.46 17.93
CA VAL A 271 -1.78 18.44 17.92
C VAL A 271 -1.42 18.09 19.36
N ASP A 272 -1.86 16.95 19.83
CA ASP A 272 -1.48 16.41 21.14
C ASP A 272 -0.46 15.26 21.04
N ASN A 273 -0.20 14.77 19.80
CA ASN A 273 0.80 13.76 19.48
C ASN A 273 1.37 13.98 18.08
N THR A 274 2.65 14.30 17.97
CA THR A 274 3.31 14.48 16.66
C THR A 274 3.60 13.16 15.93
N ASP A 275 3.47 12.00 16.58
CA ASP A 275 3.56 10.66 16.01
C ASP A 275 2.19 10.16 15.47
N ALA A 276 1.19 11.02 15.48
CA ALA A 276 -0.08 10.82 14.81
C ALA A 276 -0.21 11.78 13.59
N GLU A 277 0.85 11.93 12.84
CA GLU A 277 1.03 12.82 11.69
C GLU A 277 0.33 12.32 10.42
N GLY A 278 0.28 11.01 10.22
CA GLY A 278 -0.28 10.39 9.01
C GLY A 278 -1.75 10.77 8.79
N ARG A 279 -2.54 10.81 9.85
CA ARG A 279 -3.94 11.25 9.76
C ARG A 279 -4.06 12.74 9.48
N LEU A 280 -3.09 13.55 9.89
CA LEU A 280 -3.06 14.99 9.62
C LEU A 280 -2.83 15.27 8.14
N VAL A 281 -1.87 14.58 7.51
CA VAL A 281 -1.63 14.75 6.07
C VAL A 281 -2.77 14.17 5.23
N LEU A 282 -3.33 13.02 5.62
CA LEU A 282 -4.47 12.41 4.94
C LEU A 282 -5.71 13.30 4.95
N ALA A 283 -5.93 14.07 6.01
CA ALA A 283 -7.06 14.98 6.12
C ALA A 283 -7.13 15.99 4.93
N ASP A 284 -5.99 16.54 4.48
CA ASP A 284 -5.96 17.41 3.31
C ASP A 284 -6.37 16.67 2.03
N GLY A 285 -5.85 15.46 1.82
CA GLY A 285 -6.21 14.63 0.65
C GLY A 285 -7.69 14.20 0.67
N LEU A 286 -8.23 13.88 1.85
CA LEU A 286 -9.64 13.53 2.01
C LEU A 286 -10.57 14.73 1.77
N ILE A 287 -10.18 15.94 2.19
CA ILE A 287 -10.90 17.17 1.84
C ILE A 287 -10.91 17.40 0.32
N CYS A 288 -9.80 17.15 -0.37
CA CYS A 288 -9.75 17.22 -1.83
C CYS A 288 -10.72 16.21 -2.46
N ALA A 289 -10.64 14.95 -2.02
CA ALA A 289 -11.49 13.89 -2.51
C ALA A 289 -12.98 14.18 -2.27
N ASP A 290 -13.35 14.65 -1.07
CA ASP A 290 -14.74 15.00 -0.74
C ASP A 290 -15.28 16.17 -1.58
N ASN A 291 -14.41 17.17 -1.87
CA ASN A 291 -14.78 18.31 -2.71
C ASN A 291 -14.99 17.93 -4.19
N ASP A 292 -14.33 16.90 -4.68
CA ASP A 292 -14.52 16.35 -6.02
C ASP A 292 -15.85 15.59 -6.20
N GLN A 293 -16.54 15.28 -5.11
CA GLN A 293 -17.81 14.56 -5.10
C GLN A 293 -17.80 13.23 -5.89
N PRO A 294 -16.81 12.35 -5.68
CA PRO A 294 -16.77 11.06 -6.35
C PRO A 294 -17.86 10.14 -5.83
N HIS A 295 -18.15 9.06 -6.58
CA HIS A 295 -19.02 8.02 -6.05
C HIS A 295 -18.37 7.26 -4.89
N TYR A 296 -17.05 7.05 -4.92
CA TYR A 296 -16.31 6.29 -3.91
C TYR A 296 -15.04 7.02 -3.47
N ILE A 297 -14.68 6.87 -2.19
CA ILE A 297 -13.40 7.30 -1.64
C ILE A 297 -12.70 6.10 -1.02
N ILE A 298 -11.44 5.88 -1.37
CA ILE A 298 -10.59 4.83 -0.79
C ILE A 298 -9.30 5.48 -0.32
N ASP A 299 -9.01 5.42 0.96
CA ASP A 299 -7.72 5.86 1.46
C ASP A 299 -6.90 4.70 2.02
N CYS A 300 -5.58 4.79 1.83
CA CYS A 300 -4.62 3.78 2.25
C CYS A 300 -3.48 4.43 3.03
N ALA A 301 -3.15 3.86 4.17
CA ALA A 301 -2.09 4.35 5.03
C ALA A 301 -1.46 3.25 5.86
N THR A 302 -0.17 3.34 6.10
CA THR A 302 0.53 2.66 7.19
C THR A 302 0.28 3.46 8.46
N LEU A 303 -0.97 3.41 8.97
CA LEU A 303 -1.45 4.43 9.89
C LEU A 303 -1.21 4.09 11.35
N THR A 304 -1.43 2.82 11.75
CA THR A 304 -1.39 2.47 13.16
C THR A 304 -0.62 1.18 13.46
N GLY A 305 0.15 1.20 14.55
CA GLY A 305 0.67 -0.03 15.14
C GLY A 305 -0.44 -0.93 15.69
N ALA A 306 -1.60 -0.35 16.06
CA ALA A 306 -2.75 -1.07 16.56
C ALA A 306 -3.35 -2.02 15.52
N ALA A 307 -3.47 -1.61 14.26
CA ALA A 307 -3.89 -2.48 13.17
C ALA A 307 -2.94 -3.67 13.01
N LYS A 308 -1.63 -3.42 13.07
CA LYS A 308 -0.61 -4.46 12.98
C LYS A 308 -0.65 -5.45 14.16
N ILE A 309 -0.98 -4.97 15.37
CA ILE A 309 -1.19 -5.85 16.53
C ILE A 309 -2.47 -6.70 16.33
N ALA A 310 -3.53 -6.11 15.77
CA ALA A 310 -4.81 -6.80 15.60
C ALA A 310 -4.75 -7.94 14.56
N VAL A 311 -4.09 -7.73 13.41
CA VAL A 311 -4.12 -8.67 12.28
C VAL A 311 -2.75 -9.20 11.86
N GLY A 312 -1.69 -8.82 12.52
CA GLY A 312 -0.32 -9.22 12.21
C GLY A 312 0.22 -8.58 10.92
N ASN A 313 1.20 -9.26 10.31
CA ASN A 313 1.83 -8.82 9.06
C ASN A 313 1.28 -9.55 7.83
N ASP A 314 0.24 -10.36 7.99
CA ASP A 314 -0.27 -11.22 6.91
C ASP A 314 -1.55 -10.67 6.29
N TYR A 315 -2.28 -9.82 7.00
CA TYR A 315 -3.51 -9.18 6.57
C TYR A 315 -3.36 -7.68 6.46
N GLN A 316 -4.03 -7.07 5.49
CA GLN A 316 -4.36 -5.64 5.50
C GLN A 316 -5.62 -5.43 6.35
N SER A 317 -5.66 -4.33 7.11
CA SER A 317 -6.85 -3.99 7.92
C SER A 317 -7.79 -3.11 7.11
N LEU A 318 -9.06 -3.51 7.02
CA LEU A 318 -10.12 -2.75 6.39
C LEU A 318 -11.04 -2.14 7.45
N LEU A 319 -11.33 -0.86 7.34
CA LEU A 319 -12.30 -0.14 8.17
C LEU A 319 -13.28 0.65 7.29
N SER A 320 -14.55 0.54 7.59
CA SER A 320 -15.62 1.26 6.89
C SER A 320 -16.91 1.27 7.71
N PHE A 321 -17.70 2.33 7.56
CA PHE A 321 -19.10 2.37 8.01
C PHE A 321 -20.05 1.72 7.00
N ASP A 322 -19.61 1.50 5.75
CA ASP A 322 -20.40 0.92 4.68
C ASP A 322 -20.13 -0.60 4.54
N ASP A 323 -21.08 -1.41 5.00
CA ASP A 323 -20.99 -2.87 4.94
C ASP A 323 -20.94 -3.40 3.50
N LYS A 324 -21.68 -2.78 2.60
CA LYS A 324 -21.75 -3.21 1.21
C LYS A 324 -20.42 -2.96 0.50
N PHE A 325 -19.86 -1.77 0.66
CA PHE A 325 -18.58 -1.42 0.03
C PHE A 325 -17.43 -2.22 0.64
N ALA A 326 -17.43 -2.43 1.96
CA ALA A 326 -16.46 -3.31 2.63
C ALA A 326 -16.52 -4.75 2.09
N SER A 327 -17.73 -5.29 1.89
CA SER A 327 -17.90 -6.64 1.33
C SER A 327 -17.42 -6.75 -0.12
N GLN A 328 -17.55 -5.71 -0.93
CA GLN A 328 -17.01 -5.68 -2.30
C GLN A 328 -15.48 -5.75 -2.31
N LEU A 329 -14.80 -5.03 -1.39
CA LEU A 329 -13.35 -5.13 -1.28
C LEU A 329 -12.92 -6.53 -0.82
N LEU A 330 -13.59 -7.13 0.17
CA LEU A 330 -13.29 -8.49 0.63
C LEU A 330 -13.49 -9.52 -0.49
N ALA A 331 -14.54 -9.40 -1.29
CA ALA A 331 -14.73 -10.26 -2.46
C ALA A 331 -13.59 -10.10 -3.49
N SER A 332 -13.12 -8.87 -3.73
CA SER A 332 -11.95 -8.62 -4.58
C SER A 332 -10.67 -9.22 -3.98
N SER A 333 -10.51 -9.21 -2.65
CA SER A 333 -9.36 -9.81 -1.96
C SER A 333 -9.32 -11.33 -2.11
N ASP A 334 -10.46 -11.98 -2.04
CA ASP A 334 -10.59 -13.43 -2.25
C ASP A 334 -10.23 -13.81 -3.70
N ILE A 335 -10.70 -13.05 -4.69
CA ILE A 335 -10.37 -13.26 -6.11
C ILE A 335 -8.86 -13.14 -6.35
N GLU A 336 -8.22 -12.17 -5.73
CA GLU A 336 -6.80 -11.87 -5.94
C GLU A 336 -5.86 -12.59 -4.95
N HIS A 337 -6.39 -13.44 -4.07
CA HIS A 337 -5.63 -14.19 -3.07
C HIS A 337 -4.75 -13.29 -2.18
N GLU A 338 -5.23 -12.10 -1.83
CA GLU A 338 -4.58 -11.17 -0.91
C GLU A 338 -5.41 -11.06 0.37
N ALA A 339 -4.79 -11.24 1.54
CA ALA A 339 -5.51 -11.33 2.79
C ALA A 339 -5.90 -9.94 3.34
N PHE A 340 -7.20 -9.73 3.55
CA PHE A 340 -7.78 -8.57 4.20
C PHE A 340 -8.65 -9.01 5.38
N TRP A 341 -8.68 -8.20 6.43
CA TRP A 341 -9.56 -8.42 7.57
C TRP A 341 -10.25 -7.12 7.98
N ARG A 342 -11.57 -7.16 8.12
CA ARG A 342 -12.34 -5.99 8.53
C ARG A 342 -12.30 -5.84 10.05
N LEU A 343 -11.83 -4.67 10.51
CA LEU A 343 -11.86 -4.25 11.90
C LEU A 343 -13.12 -3.44 12.19
N PRO A 344 -13.58 -3.38 13.47
CA PRO A 344 -14.79 -2.65 13.83
C PRO A 344 -14.61 -1.14 13.67
N LEU A 345 -15.63 -0.48 13.14
CA LEU A 345 -15.75 0.98 13.08
C LEU A 345 -17.19 1.38 13.37
N ALA A 346 -17.38 2.31 14.32
CA ALA A 346 -18.69 2.77 14.76
C ALA A 346 -18.68 4.26 15.13
N ASP A 347 -19.84 4.90 15.11
CA ASP A 347 -19.98 6.35 15.35
C ASP A 347 -19.42 6.82 16.69
N PHE A 348 -19.47 6.00 17.74
CA PHE A 348 -18.92 6.38 19.04
C PHE A 348 -17.39 6.59 19.02
N HIS A 349 -16.66 6.01 18.07
CA HIS A 349 -15.23 6.27 17.92
C HIS A 349 -14.96 7.72 17.48
N ARG A 350 -15.89 8.35 16.80
CA ARG A 350 -15.75 9.75 16.33
C ARG A 350 -15.74 10.77 17.47
N SER A 351 -16.32 10.45 18.61
CA SER A 351 -16.35 11.34 19.79
C SER A 351 -15.10 11.21 20.67
N GLN A 352 -14.12 10.37 20.29
CA GLN A 352 -12.95 10.05 21.11
C GLN A 352 -11.76 11.00 20.90
N PHE A 353 -11.97 12.23 20.44
CA PHE A 353 -10.92 13.22 20.15
C PHE A 353 -11.20 14.56 20.85
N PRO A 354 -11.33 14.57 22.20
CA PRO A 354 -11.62 15.83 22.91
C PRO A 354 -10.44 16.81 22.80
N SER A 355 -10.74 18.08 22.55
CA SER A 355 -9.81 19.20 22.66
C SER A 355 -10.48 20.34 23.38
N SER A 356 -9.71 21.09 24.17
CA SER A 356 -10.16 22.32 24.81
C SER A 356 -9.88 23.58 23.97
N PHE A 357 -9.12 23.44 22.88
CA PHE A 357 -8.62 24.57 22.10
C PHE A 357 -9.00 24.48 20.60
N ALA A 358 -9.44 23.32 20.12
CA ALA A 358 -9.84 23.08 18.74
C ALA A 358 -11.11 22.24 18.67
N ASP A 359 -11.63 22.00 17.46
CA ASP A 359 -12.81 21.14 17.29
C ASP A 359 -12.55 19.71 17.74
N ILE A 360 -11.34 19.19 17.44
CA ILE A 360 -10.86 17.87 17.85
C ILE A 360 -9.36 17.88 18.10
N ALA A 361 -8.84 16.87 18.82
CA ALA A 361 -7.41 16.56 18.90
C ALA A 361 -6.99 15.56 17.83
N ASN A 362 -5.69 15.43 17.53
CA ASN A 362 -5.22 14.47 16.53
C ASN A 362 -5.00 13.06 17.08
N SER A 363 -4.85 12.88 18.38
CA SER A 363 -4.88 11.54 18.99
C SER A 363 -6.17 11.31 19.77
N GLY A 364 -6.59 10.07 19.85
CA GLY A 364 -7.80 9.70 20.59
C GLY A 364 -7.52 9.50 22.07
N ILE A 365 -8.59 9.32 22.86
CA ILE A 365 -8.50 8.96 24.27
C ILE A 365 -7.59 7.73 24.44
N PRO A 366 -6.63 7.73 25.38
CA PRO A 366 -5.72 6.62 25.62
C PRO A 366 -6.44 5.28 25.90
N ASN A 367 -5.81 4.17 25.54
CA ASN A 367 -6.31 2.81 25.78
C ASN A 367 -7.64 2.46 25.06
N THR A 368 -7.88 3.08 23.90
CA THR A 368 -9.01 2.76 23.02
C THR A 368 -8.57 1.88 21.82
N ALA A 369 -9.52 1.56 20.93
CA ALA A 369 -9.27 0.76 19.73
C ALA A 369 -8.51 1.60 18.69
N GLY A 370 -7.17 1.67 18.79
CA GLY A 370 -6.32 2.60 18.04
C GLY A 370 -6.54 2.64 16.51
N ALA A 371 -6.75 1.49 15.87
CA ALA A 371 -7.06 1.45 14.43
C ALA A 371 -8.44 2.05 14.13
N SER A 372 -9.45 1.69 14.93
CA SER A 372 -10.83 2.20 14.77
C SER A 372 -10.92 3.71 15.03
N THR A 373 -10.21 4.19 16.07
CA THR A 373 -10.15 5.63 16.37
C THR A 373 -9.41 6.38 15.27
N ALA A 374 -8.31 5.87 14.75
CA ALA A 374 -7.59 6.52 13.65
C ALA A 374 -8.47 6.67 12.39
N ALA A 375 -9.18 5.60 12.00
CA ALA A 375 -10.15 5.67 10.90
C ALA A 375 -11.30 6.65 11.22
N ALA A 376 -11.81 6.65 12.46
CA ALA A 376 -12.85 7.58 12.87
C ALA A 376 -12.39 9.06 12.81
N PHE A 377 -11.13 9.36 13.12
CA PHE A 377 -10.56 10.69 12.89
C PHE A 377 -10.67 11.11 11.43
N LEU A 378 -10.27 10.24 10.49
CA LEU A 378 -10.34 10.53 9.06
C LEU A 378 -11.76 10.83 8.59
N SER A 379 -12.76 10.16 9.15
CA SER A 379 -14.17 10.38 8.82
C SER A 379 -14.68 11.80 9.10
N HIS A 380 -13.99 12.58 9.94
CA HIS A 380 -14.32 13.99 10.16
C HIS A 380 -14.07 14.91 8.96
N PHE A 381 -13.35 14.43 7.96
CA PHE A 381 -12.98 15.19 6.76
C PHE A 381 -13.75 14.76 5.50
N ILE A 382 -14.73 13.88 5.65
CA ILE A 382 -15.60 13.36 4.59
C ILE A 382 -17.05 13.61 5.00
N LYS A 383 -17.83 14.31 4.14
CA LYS A 383 -19.24 14.64 4.45
C LYS A 383 -20.12 13.38 4.54
N ASN A 384 -19.97 12.48 3.57
CA ASN A 384 -20.77 11.27 3.47
C ASN A 384 -20.01 10.03 3.96
N TYR A 385 -19.25 10.13 5.06
CA TYR A 385 -18.35 9.09 5.58
C TYR A 385 -19.02 7.73 5.82
N GLN A 386 -20.32 7.69 6.02
CA GLN A 386 -21.10 6.46 6.26
C GLN A 386 -21.37 5.66 4.98
N LYS A 387 -21.09 6.21 3.80
CA LYS A 387 -21.35 5.57 2.51
C LYS A 387 -20.15 5.71 1.56
N ASN A 388 -19.86 4.64 0.86
CA ASN A 388 -18.90 4.61 -0.24
C ASN A 388 -17.48 5.08 0.15
N TRP A 389 -17.10 4.94 1.43
CA TRP A 389 -15.76 5.22 1.92
C TRP A 389 -15.14 3.99 2.57
N LEU A 390 -13.88 3.69 2.19
CA LEU A 390 -13.03 2.66 2.79
C LEU A 390 -11.73 3.28 3.26
N HIS A 391 -11.32 2.93 4.47
CA HIS A 391 -9.96 3.12 4.97
C HIS A 391 -9.24 1.78 5.03
N ILE A 392 -8.04 1.72 4.44
CA ILE A 392 -7.15 0.55 4.49
C ILE A 392 -5.93 0.94 5.33
N ASP A 393 -5.85 0.39 6.56
CA ASP A 393 -4.64 0.48 7.38
C ASP A 393 -3.69 -0.64 6.97
N CYS A 394 -2.58 -0.25 6.33
CA CYS A 394 -1.71 -1.12 5.53
C CYS A 394 -0.75 -1.96 6.40
N SER A 395 -1.29 -2.82 7.26
CA SER A 395 -0.53 -3.62 8.24
C SER A 395 0.45 -4.61 7.61
N ALA A 396 0.10 -5.18 6.45
CA ALA A 396 0.90 -6.20 5.75
C ALA A 396 1.96 -5.63 4.79
N THR A 397 2.11 -4.31 4.71
CA THR A 397 2.93 -3.64 3.67
C THR A 397 4.41 -3.95 3.77
N PHE A 398 4.97 -4.06 4.99
CA PHE A 398 6.40 -4.22 5.21
C PHE A 398 6.71 -5.25 6.30
N ARG A 399 7.75 -6.07 6.04
CA ARG A 399 8.28 -7.08 6.97
C ARG A 399 9.70 -6.75 7.39
N LYS A 400 9.91 -6.58 8.70
CA LYS A 400 11.24 -6.35 9.29
C LYS A 400 12.18 -7.55 9.15
N SER A 401 11.62 -8.76 9.08
CA SER A 401 12.36 -10.01 9.00
C SER A 401 11.80 -10.93 7.93
N ALA A 402 12.68 -11.72 7.32
CA ALA A 402 12.26 -12.75 6.38
C ALA A 402 11.45 -13.85 7.06
N THR A 403 10.52 -14.45 6.32
CA THR A 403 9.71 -15.60 6.74
C THR A 403 9.90 -16.75 5.75
N ALA A 404 9.19 -17.85 5.97
CA ALA A 404 9.17 -18.96 5.02
C ALA A 404 8.55 -18.59 3.66
N LEU A 405 7.76 -17.50 3.59
CA LEU A 405 7.05 -17.05 2.38
C LEU A 405 7.68 -15.79 1.78
N TRP A 406 8.26 -14.92 2.58
CA TRP A 406 8.64 -13.56 2.19
C TRP A 406 10.12 -13.26 2.52
N ALA A 407 10.76 -12.52 1.66
CA ALA A 407 11.99 -11.81 2.01
C ALA A 407 11.68 -10.63 2.96
N THR A 408 12.70 -10.11 3.63
CA THR A 408 12.62 -8.82 4.34
C THR A 408 12.27 -7.71 3.36
N GLY A 409 11.44 -6.76 3.79
CA GLY A 409 11.03 -5.60 3.01
C GLY A 409 9.56 -5.60 2.63
N ALA A 410 9.24 -4.81 1.62
CA ALA A 410 7.88 -4.60 1.15
C ALA A 410 7.26 -5.83 0.48
N THR A 411 5.95 -5.99 0.65
CA THR A 411 5.18 -7.14 0.14
C THR A 411 4.43 -6.85 -1.15
N GLY A 412 3.86 -5.66 -1.28
CA GLY A 412 2.93 -5.27 -2.35
C GLY A 412 1.52 -5.84 -2.19
N ILE A 413 1.20 -6.49 -1.04
CA ILE A 413 -0.15 -7.00 -0.74
C ILE A 413 -1.16 -5.85 -0.76
N GLY A 414 -2.28 -6.05 -1.45
CA GLY A 414 -3.37 -5.10 -1.60
C GLY A 414 -3.41 -4.39 -2.95
N VAL A 415 -2.31 -4.37 -3.71
CA VAL A 415 -2.26 -3.75 -5.05
C VAL A 415 -3.27 -4.41 -5.99
N ARG A 416 -3.28 -5.73 -6.06
CA ARG A 416 -4.18 -6.51 -6.93
C ARG A 416 -5.63 -6.37 -6.47
N THR A 417 -5.88 -6.43 -5.17
CA THR A 417 -7.22 -6.30 -4.58
C THR A 417 -7.85 -4.96 -4.92
N ILE A 418 -7.14 -3.85 -4.70
CA ILE A 418 -7.67 -2.51 -5.01
C ILE A 418 -7.85 -2.34 -6.52
N ALA A 419 -6.90 -2.82 -7.35
CA ALA A 419 -7.04 -2.77 -8.80
C ALA A 419 -8.27 -3.56 -9.31
N ASN A 420 -8.53 -4.73 -8.73
CA ASN A 420 -9.72 -5.53 -9.02
C ASN A 420 -11.00 -4.80 -8.60
N LEU A 421 -11.04 -4.24 -7.38
CA LEU A 421 -12.17 -3.46 -6.91
C LEU A 421 -12.48 -2.30 -7.85
N LEU A 422 -11.47 -1.48 -8.23
CA LEU A 422 -11.65 -0.34 -9.14
C LEU A 422 -12.30 -0.76 -10.47
N SER A 423 -11.95 -1.93 -10.99
CA SER A 423 -12.54 -2.45 -12.24
C SER A 423 -14.01 -2.88 -12.12
N GLN A 424 -14.50 -3.06 -10.89
CA GLN A 424 -15.89 -3.46 -10.59
C GLN A 424 -16.79 -2.29 -10.23
N LEU A 425 -16.22 -1.12 -9.88
CA LEU A 425 -16.97 0.08 -9.55
C LEU A 425 -17.71 0.64 -10.79
N LYS A 426 -18.90 1.18 -10.55
CA LYS A 426 -19.77 1.75 -11.60
C LYS A 426 -20.15 3.18 -11.25
#